data_56bec0e2177a325ffd732137705de2f6
#
_entry.id   56bec0e2177a325ffd732137705de2f6
#
_cell.length_a   1.000
_cell.length_b   1.000
_cell.length_c   1.000
_cell.angle_alpha   90.00
_cell.angle_beta   90.00
_cell.angle_gamma   90.00
#
_symmetry.space_group_name_H-M   'P 1'
#
loop_
_entity.id
_entity.type
_entity.pdbx_description
1 polymer ?
#
loop_
_entity_poly.entity_id
_entity_poly.type
_entity_poly.pdbx_seq_one_letter_code
_entity_poly.pdbx_strand_id
1 'polypeptide(L)'
;MPRVKRGTHATKRRRNILRRTKGMMWGRKSKISLAKTAAVKAGVNAYIGRKLKKRNNRGLQQMRIGAAAKSLGTKYSKLLSELKKRNIELK
;
A
#
# COMPACT_ATOMS: atom_id res chain seq x y z
N MET A 1 -11.77 -39.35 -28.36
CA MET A 1 -10.79 -38.41 -27.84
C MET A 1 -11.48 -37.15 -27.31
N PRO A 2 -11.18 -36.76 -26.07
CA PRO A 2 -11.75 -35.53 -25.56
C PRO A 2 -11.26 -34.30 -26.32
N ARG A 3 -12.15 -33.38 -26.58
CA ARG A 3 -11.83 -32.13 -27.26
C ARG A 3 -11.23 -31.14 -26.28
N VAL A 4 -10.07 -30.62 -26.57
CA VAL A 4 -9.39 -29.61 -25.72
C VAL A 4 -9.68 -28.22 -26.28
N LYS A 5 -10.29 -27.39 -25.47
CA LYS A 5 -10.63 -26.02 -25.87
C LYS A 5 -9.62 -25.03 -25.29
N ARG A 6 -8.46 -24.93 -25.91
CA ARG A 6 -7.39 -24.05 -25.48
C ARG A 6 -7.76 -22.57 -25.59
N GLY A 7 -8.57 -22.22 -26.59
CA GLY A 7 -9.03 -20.85 -26.79
C GLY A 7 -9.86 -20.32 -25.62
N THR A 8 -10.67 -21.19 -25.00
CA THR A 8 -11.47 -20.83 -23.84
C THR A 8 -10.59 -20.47 -22.64
N HIS A 9 -9.56 -21.26 -22.37
CA HIS A 9 -8.63 -21.02 -21.26
C HIS A 9 -7.82 -19.75 -21.49
N ALA A 10 -7.36 -19.51 -22.70
CA ALA A 10 -6.60 -18.31 -23.04
C ALA A 10 -7.46 -17.05 -22.86
N THR A 11 -8.71 -17.11 -23.30
CA THR A 11 -9.65 -15.98 -23.17
C THR A 11 -9.94 -15.65 -21.71
N LYS A 12 -10.14 -16.67 -20.89
CA LYS A 12 -10.38 -16.47 -19.45
C LYS A 12 -9.18 -15.87 -18.76
N ARG A 13 -7.99 -16.37 -19.09
CA ARG A 13 -6.74 -15.86 -18.53
C ARG A 13 -6.55 -14.39 -18.88
N ARG A 14 -6.78 -14.05 -20.15
CA ARG A 14 -6.67 -12.68 -20.62
C ARG A 14 -7.65 -11.76 -19.89
N ARG A 15 -8.89 -12.22 -19.75
CA ARG A 15 -9.94 -11.45 -19.08
C ARG A 15 -9.57 -11.19 -17.61
N ASN A 16 -9.05 -12.20 -16.92
CA ASN A 16 -8.67 -12.06 -15.51
C ASN A 16 -7.53 -11.07 -15.32
N ILE A 17 -6.55 -11.08 -16.22
CA ILE A 17 -5.43 -10.15 -16.15
C ILE A 17 -5.90 -8.72 -16.46
N LEU A 18 -6.70 -8.56 -17.50
CA LEU A 18 -7.21 -7.23 -17.90
C LEU A 18 -8.15 -6.64 -16.88
N ARG A 19 -8.83 -7.49 -16.10
CA ARG A 19 -9.69 -7.03 -15.01
C ARG A 19 -8.88 -6.26 -13.97
N ARG A 20 -7.67 -6.73 -13.68
CA ARG A 20 -6.78 -6.10 -12.72
C ARG A 20 -6.24 -4.76 -13.21
N THR A 21 -6.15 -4.58 -14.52
CA THR A 21 -5.60 -3.36 -15.12
C THR A 21 -6.67 -2.44 -15.69
N LYS A 22 -7.93 -2.74 -15.42
CA LYS A 22 -9.06 -1.92 -15.88
C LYS A 22 -8.89 -0.47 -15.41
N GLY A 23 -8.99 0.45 -16.36
CA GLY A 23 -8.85 1.88 -16.05
C GLY A 23 -7.43 2.42 -16.15
N MET A 24 -6.43 1.56 -16.33
CA MET A 24 -5.05 2.01 -16.49
C MET A 24 -4.82 2.63 -17.86
N MET A 25 -3.95 3.60 -17.93
CA MET A 25 -3.62 4.32 -19.17
C MET A 25 -2.44 3.69 -19.89
N TRP A 26 -2.14 4.21 -21.09
CA TRP A 26 -0.96 3.85 -21.87
C TRP A 26 -0.95 2.41 -22.37
N GLY A 27 -2.14 1.89 -22.74
CA GLY A 27 -2.29 0.55 -23.29
C GLY A 27 -2.30 -0.58 -22.28
N ARG A 28 -2.13 -0.28 -21.01
CA ARG A 28 -2.10 -1.30 -19.96
C ARG A 28 -3.46 -1.96 -19.71
N LYS A 29 -4.52 -1.29 -20.08
CA LYS A 29 -5.88 -1.83 -19.94
C LYS A 29 -6.27 -2.79 -21.06
N SER A 30 -5.58 -2.77 -22.20
CA SER A 30 -5.96 -3.56 -23.38
C SER A 30 -4.89 -4.50 -23.90
N LYS A 31 -3.62 -4.16 -23.76
CA LYS A 31 -2.51 -4.98 -24.25
C LYS A 31 -2.04 -5.92 -23.16
N ILE A 32 -2.17 -7.24 -23.41
CA ILE A 32 -1.93 -8.27 -22.40
C ILE A 32 -0.49 -8.28 -21.88
N SER A 33 0.49 -8.05 -22.75
CA SER A 33 1.90 -8.04 -22.34
C SER A 33 2.19 -6.89 -21.37
N LEU A 34 1.65 -5.73 -21.64
CA LEU A 34 1.80 -4.57 -20.76
C LEU A 34 0.94 -4.73 -19.50
N ALA A 35 -0.24 -5.37 -19.65
CA ALA A 35 -1.14 -5.61 -18.52
C ALA A 35 -0.53 -6.53 -17.49
N LYS A 36 0.15 -7.60 -17.91
CA LYS A 36 0.82 -8.53 -16.98
C LYS A 36 1.83 -7.80 -16.12
N THR A 37 2.71 -7.04 -16.75
CA THR A 37 3.73 -6.27 -16.06
C THR A 37 3.12 -5.24 -15.12
N ALA A 38 2.09 -4.53 -15.60
CA ALA A 38 1.40 -3.51 -14.82
C ALA A 38 0.72 -4.10 -13.58
N ALA A 39 0.08 -5.26 -13.72
CA ALA A 39 -0.62 -5.92 -12.60
C ALA A 39 0.36 -6.33 -11.50
N VAL A 40 1.50 -6.92 -11.89
CA VAL A 40 2.53 -7.34 -10.94
C VAL A 40 3.13 -6.12 -10.25
N LYS A 41 3.45 -5.09 -11.03
CA LYS A 41 4.04 -3.86 -10.49
C LYS A 41 3.07 -3.13 -9.57
N ALA A 42 1.79 -3.15 -9.89
CA ALA A 42 0.75 -2.56 -9.04
C ALA A 42 0.72 -3.25 -7.68
N GLY A 43 0.86 -4.58 -7.65
CA GLY A 43 0.92 -5.34 -6.41
C GLY A 43 2.15 -4.98 -5.57
N VAL A 44 3.30 -4.86 -6.22
CA VAL A 44 4.55 -4.46 -5.55
C VAL A 44 4.43 -3.05 -4.99
N ASN A 45 3.91 -2.12 -5.79
CA ASN A 45 3.72 -0.73 -5.36
C ASN A 45 2.72 -0.62 -4.20
N ALA A 46 1.66 -1.43 -4.24
CA ALA A 46 0.67 -1.46 -3.15
C ALA A 46 1.32 -1.94 -1.85
N TYR A 47 2.15 -2.97 -1.92
CA TYR A 47 2.87 -3.50 -0.77
C TYR A 47 3.79 -2.45 -0.15
N ILE A 48 4.58 -1.79 -0.99
CA ILE A 48 5.47 -0.71 -0.57
C ILE A 48 4.66 0.46 -0.02
N GLY A 49 3.56 0.81 -0.69
CA GLY A 49 2.68 1.91 -0.28
C GLY A 49 2.06 1.70 1.09
N ARG A 50 1.66 0.46 1.41
CA ARG A 50 1.13 0.14 2.73
C ARG A 50 2.18 0.35 3.82
N LYS A 51 3.42 -0.03 3.55
CA LYS A 51 4.53 0.19 4.49
C LYS A 51 4.83 1.67 4.66
N LEU A 52 4.84 2.41 3.56
CA LEU A 52 5.05 3.86 3.58
C LEU A 52 3.94 4.57 4.34
N LYS A 53 2.71 4.12 4.18
CA LYS A 53 1.56 4.68 4.90
C LYS A 53 1.74 4.56 6.41
N LYS A 54 2.23 3.41 6.87
CA LYS A 54 2.50 3.19 8.30
C LYS A 54 3.58 4.14 8.81
N ARG A 55 4.64 4.31 8.03
CA ARG A 55 5.72 5.23 8.39
C ARG A 55 5.24 6.68 8.45
N ASN A 56 4.44 7.07 7.44
CA ASN A 56 3.90 8.42 7.37
C ASN A 56 2.96 8.71 8.52
N ASN A 57 2.11 7.74 8.88
CA ASN A 57 1.19 7.88 10.02
C ASN A 57 1.95 8.03 11.33
N ARG A 58 3.02 7.27 11.50
CA ARG A 58 3.85 7.35 12.69
C ARG A 58 4.51 8.74 12.79
N GLY A 59 5.04 9.22 11.66
CA GLY A 59 5.63 10.56 11.59
C GLY A 59 4.63 11.65 11.89
N LEU A 60 3.42 11.53 11.35
CA LEU A 60 2.35 12.49 11.60
C LEU A 60 1.96 12.52 13.08
N GLN A 61 1.86 11.36 13.71
CA GLN A 61 1.55 11.27 15.13
C GLN A 61 2.65 11.86 15.99
N GLN A 62 3.91 11.65 15.62
CA GLN A 62 5.03 12.27 16.30
C GLN A 62 4.96 13.79 16.23
N MET A 63 4.60 14.32 15.06
CA MET A 63 4.43 15.76 14.88
C MET A 63 3.31 16.31 15.74
N ARG A 64 2.17 15.62 15.78
CA ARG A 64 1.01 16.04 16.58
C ARG A 64 1.32 16.02 18.08
N ILE A 65 1.95 14.95 18.53
CA ILE A 65 2.33 14.81 19.94
C ILE A 65 3.39 15.86 20.30
N GLY A 66 4.35 16.07 19.39
CA GLY A 66 5.37 17.09 19.59
C GLY A 66 4.81 18.49 19.69
N ALA A 67 3.82 18.81 18.85
CA ALA A 67 3.15 20.11 18.90
C ALA A 67 2.40 20.31 20.23
N ALA A 68 1.70 19.28 20.67
CA ALA A 68 0.98 19.33 21.95
C ALA A 68 1.96 19.46 23.13
N ALA A 69 3.06 18.70 23.10
CA ALA A 69 4.09 18.75 24.12
C ALA A 69 4.73 20.14 24.19
N LYS A 70 4.99 20.74 23.02
CA LYS A 70 5.59 22.06 22.94
C LYS A 70 4.66 23.13 23.51
N SER A 71 3.35 23.03 23.26
CA SER A 71 2.38 23.96 23.80
C SER A 71 2.27 23.87 25.34
N LEU A 72 2.60 22.70 25.91
CA LEU A 72 2.63 22.48 27.35
C LEU A 72 4.01 22.76 27.97
N GLY A 73 4.95 23.27 27.19
CA GLY A 73 6.28 23.63 27.66
C GLY A 73 7.27 22.48 27.77
N THR A 74 7.00 21.34 27.14
CA THR A 74 7.90 20.20 27.15
C THR A 74 8.28 19.79 25.72
N LYS A 75 9.12 18.77 25.60
CA LYS A 75 9.57 18.26 24.31
C LYS A 75 9.02 16.85 24.09
N TYR A 76 8.92 16.47 22.81
CA TYR A 76 8.46 15.13 22.43
C TYR A 76 9.27 14.02 23.10
N SER A 77 10.60 14.14 23.07
CA SER A 77 11.47 13.10 23.62
C SER A 77 11.29 12.94 25.14
N LYS A 78 11.11 14.04 25.84
CA LYS A 78 10.86 14.03 27.30
C LYS A 78 9.52 13.39 27.62
N LEU A 79 8.47 13.78 26.87
CA LEU A 79 7.13 13.25 27.06
C LEU A 79 7.10 11.74 26.81
N LEU A 80 7.71 11.28 25.72
CA LEU A 80 7.74 9.88 25.36
C LEU A 80 8.51 9.06 26.40
N SER A 81 9.64 9.60 26.89
CA SER A 81 10.43 8.97 27.92
C SER A 81 9.65 8.79 29.22
N GLU A 82 8.90 9.81 29.63
CA GLU A 82 8.04 9.77 30.82
C GLU A 82 6.93 8.73 30.68
N LEU A 83 6.29 8.67 29.51
CA LEU A 83 5.25 7.68 29.23
C LEU A 83 5.78 6.26 29.30
N LYS A 84 6.98 6.03 28.77
CA LYS A 84 7.62 4.71 28.83
C LYS A 84 7.95 4.31 30.26
N LYS A 85 8.43 5.23 31.06
CA LYS A 85 8.72 4.98 32.48
C LYS A 85 7.47 4.58 33.25
N ARG A 86 6.32 5.12 32.88
CA ARG A 86 5.04 4.82 33.50
C ARG A 86 4.30 3.67 32.82
N ASN A 87 4.93 3.00 31.84
CA ASN A 87 4.36 1.90 31.08
C ASN A 87 3.05 2.26 30.38
N ILE A 88 2.93 3.49 29.90
CA ILE A 88 1.78 3.97 29.13
C ILE A 88 2.13 3.89 27.64
N GLU A 89 1.37 3.12 26.87
CA GLU A 89 1.50 3.07 25.42
C GLU A 89 0.39 3.87 24.76
N LEU A 90 0.78 4.76 23.84
CA LEU A 90 -0.16 5.52 23.01
C LEU A 90 -0.19 4.88 21.62
N LYS A 91 -1.39 4.61 21.14
CA LYS A 91 -1.58 4.06 19.78
C LYS A 91 -2.10 5.12 18.81
#